data_bb8b793095d2e2341bbd7b40f935767d
#
_entry.id   bb8b793095d2e2341bbd7b40f935767d
#
_cell.length_a   1.000
_cell.length_b   1.000
_cell.length_c   1.000
_cell.angle_alpha   90.00
_cell.angle_beta   90.00
_cell.angle_gamma   90.00
#
_symmetry.space_group_name_H-M   'P 1'
#
loop_
_entity.id
_entity.type
_entity.pdbx_description
1 polymer ?
#
loop_
_entity_poly.entity_id
_entity_poly.type
_entity_poly.pdbx_seq_one_letter_code
_entity_poly.pdbx_strand_id
1 'polypeptide(L)'
;CGKVHVHDVPYFAGTRRLVLRCDSCAHEQAVLVRCRAHKIELRIACAVCDRVNTMVYSLRRLHRLQLEKIYCQKPDVLIFSCYIWNITFVRELMQDLRKILPDVPFWAGGPEVSYDAEEFLKKNPAFDGVMVGEGEETFLELVKHYMNGSPSLEKTTGLVYCKPDGTIQNNGWRQIMDLSRVPFAYEDLKDFENRIIYYESSRGCPFSCSYCLSSVD
;
A
#
# COMPACT_ATOMS: atom_id res chain seq x y z
N CYS A 1 -4.66 -26.54 -15.69
CA CYS A 1 -6.01 -26.66 -15.09
C CYS A 1 -7.08 -25.76 -15.78
N GLY A 2 -6.77 -24.96 -16.78
CA GLY A 2 -7.74 -24.13 -17.52
C GLY A 2 -8.42 -23.01 -16.73
N LYS A 3 -8.02 -22.78 -15.49
CA LYS A 3 -8.54 -21.68 -14.67
C LYS A 3 -7.74 -20.40 -14.92
N VAL A 4 -8.42 -19.25 -14.95
CA VAL A 4 -7.78 -17.94 -14.94
C VAL A 4 -7.36 -17.63 -13.51
N HIS A 5 -6.09 -17.30 -13.33
CA HIS A 5 -5.54 -16.92 -12.04
C HIS A 5 -5.11 -15.44 -12.09
N VAL A 6 -5.49 -14.69 -11.05
CA VAL A 6 -5.02 -13.33 -10.83
C VAL A 6 -3.99 -13.37 -9.71
N HIS A 7 -2.78 -12.92 -10.00
CA HIS A 7 -1.72 -12.83 -9.02
C HIS A 7 -1.43 -11.37 -8.69
N ASP A 8 -1.66 -10.99 -7.45
CA ASP A 8 -1.16 -9.73 -6.94
C ASP A 8 0.33 -9.88 -6.66
N VAL A 9 1.12 -9.15 -7.45
CA VAL A 9 2.57 -9.17 -7.32
C VAL A 9 2.99 -7.95 -6.50
N PRO A 10 3.40 -8.11 -5.24
CA PRO A 10 3.94 -7.01 -4.46
C PRO A 10 5.19 -6.49 -5.20
N TYR A 11 5.26 -5.16 -5.34
CA TYR A 11 6.35 -4.51 -6.07
C TYR A 11 7.71 -4.85 -5.43
N PHE A 12 8.28 -5.97 -5.87
CA PHE A 12 9.65 -6.42 -5.59
C PHE A 12 10.22 -6.14 -4.19
N ALA A 13 9.54 -6.56 -3.15
CA ALA A 13 10.06 -6.57 -1.80
C ALA A 13 11.32 -7.46 -1.71
N GLY A 14 12.49 -6.89 -2.06
CA GLY A 14 13.79 -7.49 -1.82
C GLY A 14 14.19 -8.70 -2.69
N THR A 15 13.29 -9.29 -3.48
CA THR A 15 13.60 -10.49 -4.28
C THR A 15 13.90 -10.14 -5.74
N ARG A 16 14.99 -10.74 -6.28
CA ARG A 16 15.32 -10.60 -7.71
C ARG A 16 14.48 -11.49 -8.62
N ARG A 17 13.81 -12.48 -8.06
CA ARG A 17 13.04 -13.50 -8.79
C ARG A 17 11.80 -13.89 -7.99
N LEU A 18 10.64 -13.82 -8.62
CA LEU A 18 9.36 -14.26 -8.07
C LEU A 18 8.76 -15.32 -8.98
N VAL A 19 8.37 -16.45 -8.42
CA VAL A 19 7.71 -17.55 -9.14
C VAL A 19 6.24 -17.52 -8.81
N LEU A 20 5.40 -17.39 -9.84
CA LEU A 20 3.95 -17.45 -9.74
C LEU A 20 3.48 -18.87 -9.99
N ARG A 21 2.76 -19.45 -9.04
CA ARG A 21 2.27 -20.82 -9.10
C ARG A 21 0.75 -20.89 -9.11
N CYS A 22 0.23 -21.91 -9.74
CA CYS A 22 -1.20 -22.21 -9.69
C CYS A 22 -1.60 -22.60 -8.27
N ASP A 23 -2.61 -21.95 -7.71
CA ASP A 23 -3.11 -22.23 -6.37
C ASP A 23 -3.72 -23.63 -6.24
N SER A 24 -4.22 -24.20 -7.34
CA SER A 24 -4.90 -25.49 -7.34
C SER A 24 -3.98 -26.69 -7.56
N CYS A 25 -2.87 -26.55 -8.29
CA CYS A 25 -1.99 -27.66 -8.66
C CYS A 25 -0.51 -27.36 -8.48
N ALA A 26 -0.15 -26.24 -7.88
CA ALA A 26 1.22 -25.74 -7.66
C ALA A 26 2.12 -25.65 -8.93
N HIS A 27 1.54 -25.86 -10.13
CA HIS A 27 2.27 -25.70 -11.38
C HIS A 27 2.81 -24.28 -11.54
N GLU A 28 4.06 -24.14 -11.95
CA GLU A 28 4.69 -22.87 -12.21
C GLU A 28 4.07 -22.21 -13.46
N GLN A 29 3.36 -21.11 -13.26
CA GLN A 29 2.67 -20.40 -14.34
C GLN A 29 3.54 -19.34 -14.99
N ALA A 30 4.31 -18.62 -14.18
CA ALA A 30 5.18 -17.57 -14.66
C ALA A 30 6.32 -17.30 -13.69
N VAL A 31 7.39 -16.71 -14.20
CA VAL A 31 8.51 -16.21 -13.40
C VAL A 31 8.74 -14.75 -13.73
N LEU A 32 8.73 -13.90 -12.70
CA LEU A 32 9.15 -12.51 -12.80
C LEU A 32 10.61 -12.38 -12.35
N VAL A 33 11.44 -11.79 -13.19
CA VAL A 33 12.86 -11.54 -12.89
C VAL A 33 13.14 -10.05 -12.99
N ARG A 34 13.70 -9.48 -11.93
CA ARG A 34 14.19 -8.09 -11.95
C ARG A 34 15.55 -8.04 -12.67
N CYS A 35 15.57 -7.41 -13.81
CA CYS A 35 16.77 -7.20 -14.59
C CYS A 35 17.46 -5.87 -14.23
N ARG A 36 18.72 -5.70 -14.64
CA ARG A 36 19.42 -4.41 -14.56
C ARG A 36 18.69 -3.35 -15.41
N ALA A 37 18.90 -2.08 -15.12
CA ALA A 37 18.35 -0.94 -15.85
C ALA A 37 16.80 -0.83 -15.78
N HIS A 38 16.22 -1.04 -14.59
CA HIS A 38 14.78 -0.83 -14.35
C HIS A 38 13.86 -1.62 -15.29
N LYS A 39 14.24 -2.85 -15.60
CA LYS A 39 13.45 -3.78 -16.41
C LYS A 39 13.00 -4.98 -15.60
N ILE A 40 11.82 -5.47 -15.93
CA ILE A 40 11.24 -6.70 -15.40
C ILE A 40 11.01 -7.65 -16.56
N GLU A 41 11.50 -8.85 -16.44
CA GLU A 41 11.27 -9.95 -17.37
C GLU A 41 10.16 -10.84 -16.81
N LEU A 42 9.07 -10.99 -17.57
CA LEU A 42 8.03 -11.97 -17.33
C LEU A 42 8.27 -13.16 -18.24
N ARG A 43 8.52 -14.33 -17.66
CA ARG A 43 8.73 -15.59 -18.36
C ARG A 43 7.54 -16.49 -18.14
N ILE A 44 6.90 -16.94 -19.21
CA ILE A 44 5.74 -17.85 -19.18
C ILE A 44 6.12 -19.08 -20.00
N ALA A 45 6.13 -20.24 -19.33
CA ALA A 45 6.33 -21.52 -20.02
C ALA A 45 5.05 -21.90 -20.79
N CYS A 46 5.21 -22.32 -22.02
CA CYS A 46 4.09 -22.86 -22.80
C CYS A 46 3.77 -24.28 -22.32
N ALA A 47 2.53 -24.50 -21.94
CA ALA A 47 2.08 -25.80 -21.46
C ALA A 47 2.08 -26.92 -22.55
N VAL A 48 2.22 -26.54 -23.81
CA VAL A 48 2.14 -27.48 -24.95
C VAL A 48 3.52 -27.84 -25.53
N CYS A 49 4.46 -26.89 -25.55
CA CYS A 49 5.72 -27.08 -26.26
C CYS A 49 6.98 -26.75 -25.44
N ASP A 50 6.85 -26.54 -24.14
CA ASP A 50 7.91 -26.18 -23.19
C ASP A 50 8.76 -24.92 -23.58
N ARG A 51 8.36 -24.21 -24.62
CA ARG A 51 8.98 -22.94 -24.96
C ARG A 51 8.64 -21.88 -23.92
N VAL A 52 9.62 -21.09 -23.54
CA VAL A 52 9.43 -19.98 -22.62
C VAL A 52 9.19 -18.71 -23.43
N ASN A 53 7.99 -18.15 -23.28
CA ASN A 53 7.69 -16.82 -23.78
C ASN A 53 8.23 -15.80 -22.80
N THR A 54 9.09 -14.90 -23.28
CA THR A 54 9.69 -13.87 -22.45
C THR A 54 9.19 -12.51 -22.90
N MET A 55 8.59 -11.77 -21.97
CA MET A 55 8.18 -10.39 -22.17
C MET A 55 8.99 -9.48 -21.24
N VAL A 56 9.51 -8.39 -21.78
CA VAL A 56 10.32 -7.43 -21.00
C VAL A 56 9.51 -6.15 -20.83
N TYR A 57 9.27 -5.78 -19.58
CA TYR A 57 8.61 -4.54 -19.21
C TYR A 57 9.63 -3.56 -18.60
N SER A 58 9.56 -2.29 -19.00
CA SER A 58 10.26 -1.26 -18.25
C SER A 58 9.42 -0.84 -17.03
N LEU A 59 10.08 -0.45 -15.93
CA LEU A 59 9.39 0.10 -14.76
C LEU A 59 8.57 1.36 -15.13
N ARG A 60 9.06 2.17 -16.07
CA ARG A 60 8.33 3.32 -16.60
C ARG A 60 7.00 2.93 -17.24
N ARG A 61 6.96 1.81 -17.97
CA ARG A 61 5.72 1.31 -18.57
C ARG A 61 4.74 0.82 -17.51
N LEU A 62 5.21 0.15 -16.47
CA LEU A 62 4.36 -0.28 -15.34
C LEU A 62 3.82 0.93 -14.59
N HIS A 63 4.63 1.93 -14.33
CA HIS A 63 4.21 3.19 -13.71
C HIS A 63 3.11 3.87 -14.53
N ARG A 64 3.30 3.98 -15.85
CA ARG A 64 2.28 4.53 -16.75
C ARG A 64 0.97 3.73 -16.71
N LEU A 65 1.03 2.40 -16.73
CA LEU A 65 -0.17 1.56 -16.64
C LEU A 65 -0.93 1.76 -15.32
N GLN A 66 -0.23 1.99 -14.22
CA GLN A 66 -0.86 2.30 -12.94
C GLN A 66 -1.51 3.69 -12.94
N LEU A 67 -0.86 4.70 -13.51
CA LEU A 67 -1.45 6.03 -13.69
C LEU A 67 -2.75 5.95 -14.49
N GLU A 68 -2.72 5.27 -15.63
CA GLU A 68 -3.89 5.07 -16.49
C GLU A 68 -5.00 4.31 -15.73
N LYS A 69 -4.67 3.26 -15.00
CA LYS A 69 -5.63 2.47 -14.23
C LYS A 69 -6.29 3.30 -13.13
N ILE A 70 -5.53 4.07 -12.36
CA ILE A 70 -6.06 4.93 -11.30
C ILE A 70 -6.94 6.03 -11.90
N TYR A 71 -6.45 6.71 -12.94
CA TYR A 71 -7.20 7.79 -13.59
C TYR A 71 -8.55 7.32 -14.13
N CYS A 72 -8.59 6.14 -14.76
CA CYS A 72 -9.84 5.57 -15.31
C CYS A 72 -10.87 5.20 -14.23
N GLN A 73 -10.45 4.98 -12.97
CA GLN A 73 -11.39 4.73 -11.88
C GLN A 73 -12.10 5.99 -11.38
N LYS A 74 -11.64 7.19 -11.76
CA LYS A 74 -12.20 8.48 -11.33
C LYS A 74 -12.36 8.54 -9.80
N PRO A 75 -11.29 8.36 -9.04
CA PRO A 75 -11.37 8.30 -7.58
C PRO A 75 -11.76 9.65 -6.98
N ASP A 76 -12.59 9.64 -5.93
CA ASP A 76 -12.91 10.82 -5.13
C ASP A 76 -11.81 11.13 -4.10
N VAL A 77 -11.06 10.11 -3.69
CA VAL A 77 -9.92 10.22 -2.77
C VAL A 77 -8.93 9.10 -3.07
N LEU A 78 -7.63 9.35 -2.91
CA LEU A 78 -6.57 8.35 -3.02
C LEU A 78 -5.85 8.22 -1.69
N ILE A 79 -5.71 6.98 -1.22
CA ILE A 79 -5.03 6.65 0.03
C ILE A 79 -4.01 5.56 -0.24
N PHE A 80 -2.76 5.79 0.19
CA PHE A 80 -1.65 4.87 -0.03
C PHE A 80 -1.05 4.37 1.28
N SER A 81 -0.88 3.05 1.39
CA SER A 81 -0.12 2.44 2.47
C SER A 81 1.36 2.45 2.13
N CYS A 82 2.16 3.13 2.96
CA CYS A 82 3.57 3.44 2.71
C CYS A 82 4.49 2.62 3.62
N TYR A 83 5.35 1.85 2.98
CA TYR A 83 6.38 1.03 3.61
C TYR A 83 7.73 1.33 2.97
N ILE A 84 8.82 0.95 3.65
CA ILE A 84 10.19 1.15 3.18
C ILE A 84 10.45 0.62 1.75
N TRP A 85 9.73 -0.41 1.33
CA TRP A 85 9.90 -1.01 0.00
C TRP A 85 9.10 -0.35 -1.11
N ASN A 86 8.06 0.45 -0.80
CA ASN A 86 7.22 1.09 -1.82
C ASN A 86 7.22 2.62 -1.78
N ILE A 87 7.71 3.26 -0.73
CA ILE A 87 7.61 4.71 -0.53
C ILE A 87 8.19 5.51 -1.69
N THR A 88 9.34 5.10 -2.23
CA THR A 88 9.96 5.79 -3.37
C THR A 88 9.03 5.77 -4.58
N PHE A 89 8.46 4.60 -4.88
CA PHE A 89 7.51 4.45 -5.99
C PHE A 89 6.22 5.24 -5.77
N VAL A 90 5.65 5.20 -4.56
CA VAL A 90 4.45 5.95 -4.20
C VAL A 90 4.67 7.45 -4.36
N ARG A 91 5.81 7.98 -3.92
CA ARG A 91 6.14 9.41 -4.08
C ARG A 91 6.22 9.83 -5.55
N GLU A 92 6.87 9.06 -6.40
CA GLU A 92 6.95 9.31 -7.84
C GLU A 92 5.55 9.26 -8.48
N LEU A 93 4.77 8.23 -8.14
CA LEU A 93 3.41 8.05 -8.64
C LEU A 93 2.50 9.23 -8.27
N MET A 94 2.59 9.69 -7.01
CA MET A 94 1.78 10.80 -6.51
C MET A 94 2.10 12.13 -7.19
N GLN A 95 3.39 12.39 -7.48
CA GLN A 95 3.79 13.59 -8.22
C GLN A 95 3.19 13.62 -9.63
N ASP A 96 3.08 12.47 -10.29
CA ASP A 96 2.49 12.38 -11.62
C ASP A 96 0.96 12.36 -11.56
N LEU A 97 0.36 11.69 -10.57
CA LEU A 97 -1.08 11.72 -10.35
C LEU A 97 -1.59 13.15 -10.04
N ARG A 98 -0.87 13.94 -9.27
CA ARG A 98 -1.26 15.32 -8.96
C ARG A 98 -1.40 16.20 -10.21
N LYS A 99 -0.64 15.91 -11.27
CA LYS A 99 -0.73 16.63 -12.55
C LYS A 99 -2.03 16.33 -13.32
N ILE A 100 -2.57 15.13 -13.17
CA ILE A 100 -3.75 14.66 -13.90
C ILE A 100 -5.02 14.60 -13.04
N LEU A 101 -4.86 14.63 -11.71
CA LEU A 101 -5.94 14.63 -10.72
C LEU A 101 -5.67 15.74 -9.68
N PRO A 102 -5.69 17.03 -10.09
CA PRO A 102 -5.28 18.14 -9.22
C PRO A 102 -6.19 18.33 -8.01
N ASP A 103 -7.48 18.03 -8.15
CA ASP A 103 -8.51 18.27 -7.14
C ASP A 103 -8.82 17.05 -6.25
N VAL A 104 -8.24 15.88 -6.56
CA VAL A 104 -8.44 14.67 -5.77
C VAL A 104 -7.55 14.70 -4.54
N PRO A 105 -8.10 14.53 -3.32
CA PRO A 105 -7.29 14.46 -2.10
C PRO A 105 -6.40 13.22 -2.08
N PHE A 106 -5.14 13.41 -1.70
CA PHE A 106 -4.12 12.36 -1.65
C PHE A 106 -3.59 12.17 -0.23
N TRP A 107 -3.80 10.97 0.31
CA TRP A 107 -3.41 10.61 1.66
C TRP A 107 -2.38 9.48 1.68
N ALA A 108 -1.51 9.52 2.67
CA ALA A 108 -0.59 8.45 2.97
C ALA A 108 -0.86 7.89 4.37
N GLY A 109 -0.49 6.65 4.60
CA GLY A 109 -0.48 6.01 5.91
C GLY A 109 0.58 4.92 5.95
N GLY A 110 0.78 4.32 7.10
CA GLY A 110 1.75 3.24 7.30
C GLY A 110 3.05 3.70 7.96
N PRO A 111 3.91 2.74 8.35
CA PRO A 111 5.05 3.01 9.23
C PRO A 111 6.09 3.96 8.65
N GLU A 112 6.22 4.01 7.33
CA GLU A 112 7.25 4.85 6.68
C GLU A 112 6.95 6.35 6.71
N VAL A 113 5.71 6.74 6.99
CA VAL A 113 5.28 8.14 6.97
C VAL A 113 4.71 8.63 8.30
N SER A 114 4.50 7.73 9.27
CA SER A 114 3.81 8.07 10.52
C SER A 114 4.66 8.88 11.48
N TYR A 115 5.95 8.55 11.62
CA TYR A 115 6.79 9.16 12.66
C TYR A 115 7.22 10.59 12.36
N ASP A 116 7.52 10.91 11.10
CA ASP A 116 7.96 12.22 10.64
C ASP A 116 6.95 12.87 9.68
N ALA A 117 5.64 12.74 9.98
CA ALA A 117 4.55 13.09 9.07
C ALA A 117 4.59 14.57 8.61
N GLU A 118 4.89 15.50 9.49
CA GLU A 118 5.00 16.92 9.12
C GLU A 118 6.15 17.19 8.17
N GLU A 119 7.32 16.59 8.44
CA GLU A 119 8.50 16.72 7.59
C GLU A 119 8.29 15.99 6.24
N PHE A 120 7.59 14.85 6.28
CA PHE A 120 7.19 14.15 5.07
C PHE A 120 6.32 15.03 4.16
N LEU A 121 5.29 15.68 4.71
CA LEU A 121 4.41 16.57 3.95
C LEU A 121 5.16 17.78 3.38
N LYS A 122 6.04 18.41 4.15
CA LYS A 122 6.89 19.53 3.66
C LYS A 122 7.73 19.13 2.45
N LYS A 123 8.28 17.90 2.45
CA LYS A 123 9.11 17.38 1.37
C LYS A 123 8.30 16.83 0.19
N ASN A 124 7.03 16.52 0.39
CA ASN A 124 6.19 15.87 -0.60
C ASN A 124 4.84 16.59 -0.79
N PRO A 125 4.85 17.79 -1.41
CA PRO A 125 3.65 18.63 -1.53
C PRO A 125 2.55 18.06 -2.43
N ALA A 126 2.77 16.89 -3.03
CA ALA A 126 1.73 16.17 -3.75
C ALA A 126 0.71 15.51 -2.81
N PHE A 127 1.03 15.34 -1.53
CA PHE A 127 0.12 14.77 -0.54
C PHE A 127 -0.61 15.87 0.23
N ASP A 128 -1.88 15.65 0.50
CA ASP A 128 -2.72 16.54 1.30
C ASP A 128 -2.62 16.19 2.80
N GLY A 129 -2.32 14.91 3.13
CA GLY A 129 -2.18 14.49 4.51
C GLY A 129 -1.64 13.09 4.71
N VAL A 130 -1.38 12.80 5.98
CA VAL A 130 -0.88 11.52 6.48
C VAL A 130 -1.78 11.03 7.61
N MET A 131 -2.12 9.74 7.59
CA MET A 131 -2.68 9.03 8.74
C MET A 131 -1.52 8.46 9.55
N VAL A 132 -1.37 8.89 10.79
CA VAL A 132 -0.31 8.47 11.70
C VAL A 132 -0.79 7.39 12.66
N GLY A 133 0.08 6.45 12.97
CA GLY A 133 -0.22 5.33 13.85
C GLY A 133 -1.15 4.30 13.23
N GLU A 134 -2.06 3.77 14.05
CA GLU A 134 -3.03 2.76 13.63
C GLU A 134 -4.09 3.36 12.71
N GLY A 135 -4.31 2.69 11.57
CA GLY A 135 -5.10 3.24 10.49
C GLY A 135 -6.60 2.95 10.54
N GLU A 136 -7.05 1.94 11.25
CA GLU A 136 -8.40 1.38 11.13
C GLU A 136 -9.50 2.40 11.42
N GLU A 137 -9.45 3.03 12.59
CA GLU A 137 -10.44 4.04 12.99
C GLU A 137 -10.23 5.37 12.25
N THR A 138 -8.96 5.78 12.10
CA THR A 138 -8.61 7.00 11.38
C THR A 138 -9.05 6.94 9.92
N PHE A 139 -8.81 5.81 9.25
CA PHE A 139 -9.27 5.58 7.88
C PHE A 139 -10.80 5.62 7.77
N LEU A 140 -11.51 4.96 8.69
CA LEU A 140 -12.96 4.97 8.72
C LEU A 140 -13.53 6.39 8.88
N GLU A 141 -12.96 7.20 9.77
CA GLU A 141 -13.35 8.59 9.98
C GLU A 141 -13.04 9.46 8.77
N LEU A 142 -11.88 9.27 8.14
CA LEU A 142 -11.50 9.97 6.92
C LEU A 142 -12.44 9.66 5.76
N VAL A 143 -12.79 8.39 5.55
CA VAL A 143 -13.76 8.00 4.52
C VAL A 143 -15.14 8.61 4.81
N LYS A 144 -15.61 8.59 6.05
CA LYS A 144 -16.87 9.24 6.44
C LYS A 144 -16.84 10.74 6.17
N HIS A 145 -15.71 11.40 6.42
CA HIS A 145 -15.53 12.82 6.09
C HIS A 145 -15.80 13.09 4.61
N TYR A 146 -15.18 12.33 3.71
CA TYR A 146 -15.39 12.51 2.26
C TYR A 146 -16.77 12.08 1.78
N MET A 147 -17.43 11.13 2.44
CA MET A 147 -18.77 10.68 2.05
C MET A 147 -19.88 11.62 2.51
N ASN A 148 -19.79 12.17 3.69
CA ASN A 148 -20.90 12.91 4.33
C ASN A 148 -20.49 14.16 5.12
N GLY A 149 -19.21 14.56 5.05
CA GLY A 149 -18.69 15.75 5.71
C GLY A 149 -18.45 15.62 7.22
N SER A 150 -18.62 14.43 7.80
CA SER A 150 -18.51 14.24 9.25
C SER A 150 -17.81 12.91 9.61
N PRO A 151 -16.85 12.93 10.55
CA PRO A 151 -16.30 14.08 11.29
C PRO A 151 -15.52 15.06 10.41
N SER A 152 -15.29 16.29 10.88
CA SER A 152 -14.37 17.21 10.19
C SER A 152 -12.92 16.75 10.38
N LEU A 153 -12.02 17.14 9.46
CA LEU A 153 -10.61 16.75 9.54
C LEU A 153 -9.96 17.18 10.86
N GLU A 154 -10.32 18.38 11.39
CA GLU A 154 -9.78 18.88 12.65
C GLU A 154 -10.16 18.02 13.87
N LYS A 155 -11.27 17.28 13.79
CA LYS A 155 -11.77 16.42 14.88
C LYS A 155 -11.31 14.96 14.73
N THR A 156 -10.69 14.62 13.63
CA THR A 156 -10.20 13.26 13.36
C THR A 156 -8.80 13.08 13.93
N THR A 157 -8.68 12.38 15.04
CA THR A 157 -7.39 12.02 15.65
C THR A 157 -6.61 11.09 14.71
N GLY A 158 -5.28 11.19 14.74
CA GLY A 158 -4.42 10.39 13.86
C GLY A 158 -4.22 11.01 12.48
N LEU A 159 -4.63 12.26 12.25
CA LEU A 159 -4.36 12.98 11.01
C LEU A 159 -3.28 14.07 11.19
N VAL A 160 -2.39 14.12 10.22
CA VAL A 160 -1.49 15.26 9.97
C VAL A 160 -1.74 15.71 8.53
N TYR A 161 -2.14 16.97 8.30
CA TYR A 161 -2.57 17.39 6.97
C TYR A 161 -2.30 18.87 6.69
N CYS A 162 -2.24 19.20 5.40
CA CYS A 162 -2.07 20.56 4.92
C CYS A 162 -3.42 21.28 4.88
N LYS A 163 -3.50 22.44 5.53
CA LYS A 163 -4.65 23.34 5.45
C LYS A 163 -4.62 24.19 4.18
N PRO A 164 -5.76 24.75 3.76
CA PRO A 164 -5.81 25.66 2.60
C PRO A 164 -4.89 26.89 2.71
N ASP A 165 -4.56 27.33 3.91
CA ASP A 165 -3.63 28.44 4.18
C ASP A 165 -2.15 28.02 4.09
N GLY A 166 -1.87 26.76 3.78
CA GLY A 166 -0.53 26.21 3.67
C GLY A 166 0.10 25.76 5.00
N THR A 167 -0.61 25.94 6.13
CA THR A 167 -0.13 25.44 7.42
C THR A 167 -0.40 23.94 7.56
N ILE A 168 0.44 23.26 8.35
CA ILE A 168 0.24 21.84 8.66
C ILE A 168 -0.46 21.73 10.01
N GLN A 169 -1.58 21.04 10.03
CA GLN A 169 -2.31 20.68 11.23
C GLN A 169 -1.93 19.27 11.67
N ASN A 170 -1.59 19.10 12.93
CA ASN A 170 -1.30 17.82 13.55
C ASN A 170 -2.32 17.58 14.66
N ASN A 171 -3.14 16.53 14.52
CA ASN A 171 -4.20 16.19 15.47
C ASN A 171 -3.73 15.17 16.53
N GLY A 172 -2.43 14.85 16.53
CA GLY A 172 -1.84 13.88 17.45
C GLY A 172 -2.12 12.43 17.07
N TRP A 173 -1.52 11.52 17.83
CA TRP A 173 -1.66 10.08 17.65
C TRP A 173 -2.92 9.57 18.33
N ARG A 174 -3.54 8.56 17.73
CA ARG A 174 -4.64 7.82 18.33
C ARG A 174 -4.09 6.83 19.38
N GLN A 175 -4.85 6.56 20.42
CA GLN A 175 -4.50 5.50 21.36
C GLN A 175 -4.54 4.13 20.65
N ILE A 176 -3.66 3.22 21.08
CA ILE A 176 -3.61 1.85 20.57
C ILE A 176 -4.98 1.20 20.73
N MET A 177 -5.47 0.63 19.64
CA MET A 177 -6.79 0.00 19.61
C MET A 177 -6.77 -1.36 20.30
N ASP A 178 -7.85 -1.67 21.00
CA ASP A 178 -8.10 -3.04 21.47
C ASP A 178 -8.34 -3.96 20.26
N LEU A 179 -7.39 -4.87 20.01
CA LEU A 179 -7.43 -5.80 18.87
C LEU A 179 -8.66 -6.72 18.90
N SER A 180 -9.31 -6.91 20.06
CA SER A 180 -10.54 -7.69 20.15
C SER A 180 -11.70 -7.07 19.36
N ARG A 181 -11.61 -5.78 19.03
CA ARG A 181 -12.59 -5.05 18.22
C ARG A 181 -12.38 -5.23 16.70
N VAL A 182 -11.22 -5.76 16.30
CA VAL A 182 -10.92 -6.02 14.89
C VAL A 182 -11.60 -7.33 14.48
N PRO A 183 -12.47 -7.31 13.44
CA PRO A 183 -13.08 -8.54 12.95
C PRO A 183 -12.00 -9.54 12.51
N PHE A 184 -12.19 -10.81 12.84
CA PHE A 184 -11.29 -11.85 12.37
C PHE A 184 -11.44 -12.02 10.84
N ALA A 185 -10.36 -11.80 10.11
CA ALA A 185 -10.39 -11.73 8.64
C ALA A 185 -10.53 -13.09 7.95
N TYR A 186 -10.34 -14.20 8.67
CA TYR A 186 -10.33 -15.54 8.13
C TYR A 186 -11.52 -16.34 8.69
N GLU A 187 -12.72 -16.08 8.19
CA GLU A 187 -13.96 -16.71 8.70
C GLU A 187 -13.99 -18.24 8.45
N ASP A 188 -13.54 -18.69 7.29
CA ASP A 188 -13.38 -20.12 7.00
C ASP A 188 -11.90 -20.45 6.70
N LEU A 189 -11.26 -21.15 7.65
CA LEU A 189 -9.85 -21.55 7.50
C LEU A 189 -9.65 -22.62 6.42
N LYS A 190 -10.71 -23.30 5.96
CA LYS A 190 -10.61 -24.28 4.86
C LYS A 190 -10.19 -23.64 3.54
N ASP A 191 -10.56 -22.38 3.33
CA ASP A 191 -10.15 -21.63 2.14
C ASP A 191 -8.64 -21.36 2.10
N PHE A 192 -7.97 -21.57 3.23
CA PHE A 192 -6.53 -21.31 3.42
C PHE A 192 -5.71 -22.58 3.61
N GLU A 193 -6.27 -23.76 3.33
CA GLU A 193 -5.51 -25.03 3.37
C GLU A 193 -4.26 -24.93 2.49
N ASN A 194 -3.10 -25.32 3.05
CA ASN A 194 -1.78 -25.24 2.42
C ASN A 194 -1.30 -23.82 2.06
N ARG A 195 -1.84 -22.77 2.70
CA ARG A 195 -1.39 -21.38 2.55
C ARG A 195 -0.79 -20.87 3.84
N ILE A 196 0.14 -19.92 3.71
CA ILE A 196 0.61 -19.14 4.85
C ILE A 196 -0.40 -18.01 5.05
N ILE A 197 -0.97 -17.91 6.23
CA ILE A 197 -1.81 -16.79 6.65
C ILE A 197 -0.99 -15.86 7.54
N TYR A 198 -1.26 -14.56 7.43
CA TYR A 198 -0.67 -13.55 8.29
C TYR A 198 -1.69 -13.14 9.34
N TYR A 199 -1.31 -13.23 10.59
CA TYR A 199 -2.16 -12.88 11.72
C TYR A 199 -1.39 -12.01 12.70
N GLU A 200 -1.99 -10.87 13.06
CA GLU A 200 -1.47 -9.97 14.08
C GLU A 200 -2.14 -10.29 15.42
N SER A 201 -1.40 -10.80 16.39
CA SER A 201 -1.93 -11.20 17.69
C SER A 201 -1.75 -10.14 18.76
N SER A 202 -0.89 -9.15 18.53
CA SER A 202 -0.59 -8.09 19.51
C SER A 202 -0.02 -6.87 18.79
N ARG A 203 -0.26 -5.69 19.38
CA ARG A 203 0.36 -4.41 19.00
C ARG A 203 1.06 -3.81 20.21
N GLY A 204 2.07 -2.97 19.93
CA GLY A 204 2.93 -2.41 20.93
C GLY A 204 3.90 -3.44 21.51
N CYS A 205 4.83 -2.96 22.30
CA CYS A 205 5.84 -3.78 22.96
C CYS A 205 6.12 -3.26 24.38
N PRO A 206 6.14 -4.13 25.40
CA PRO A 206 6.41 -3.70 26.77
C PRO A 206 7.89 -3.31 27.00
N PHE A 207 8.75 -3.47 26.00
CA PHE A 207 10.18 -3.19 26.09
C PHE A 207 10.54 -1.88 25.38
N SER A 208 11.37 -1.05 26.02
CA SER A 208 11.83 0.25 25.49
C SER A 208 13.19 0.11 24.78
N CYS A 209 13.26 -0.68 23.72
CA CYS A 209 14.51 -0.87 22.98
C CYS A 209 14.81 0.36 22.10
N SER A 210 15.97 0.99 22.27
CA SER A 210 16.35 2.24 21.59
C SER A 210 16.46 2.16 20.06
N TYR A 211 16.44 0.96 19.50
CA TYR A 211 16.56 0.69 18.05
C TYR A 211 15.26 0.14 17.43
N CYS A 212 14.20 0.00 18.21
CA CYS A 212 12.97 -0.65 17.76
C CYS A 212 11.80 0.34 17.75
N LEU A 213 11.15 0.50 16.60
CA LEU A 213 9.97 1.37 16.47
C LEU A 213 8.76 0.89 17.29
N SER A 214 8.62 -0.43 17.51
CA SER A 214 7.54 -0.97 18.34
C SER A 214 7.64 -0.60 19.83
N SER A 215 8.71 0.09 20.24
CA SER A 215 8.89 0.60 21.61
C SER A 215 8.50 2.08 21.75
N VAL A 216 8.06 2.72 20.67
CA VAL A 216 7.69 4.13 20.63
C VAL A 216 6.17 4.30 20.74
N ASP A 217 5.42 3.20 20.58
CA ASP A 217 3.96 3.16 20.68
C ASP A 217 3.48 2.85 22.10
#